data_634fb9d80da6dec27be20ade00beb0a3
#
_entry.id   634fb9d80da6dec27be20ade00beb0a3
#
_cell.length_a   1.000
_cell.length_b   1.000
_cell.length_c   1.000
_cell.angle_alpha   90.00
_cell.angle_beta   90.00
_cell.angle_gamma   90.00
#
_symmetry.space_group_name_H-M   'P 1'
#
loop_
_entity.id
_entity.type
_entity.pdbx_description
1 polymer ?
#
loop_
_entity_poly.entity_id
_entity_poly.type
_entity_poly.pdbx_seq_one_letter_code
_entity_poly.pdbx_strand_id
1 'polypeptide(L)'
;MIRTTLSELAERPKSGEHFLGDLLPGAYLTSGGLSFAKCGDRSHTNDGPDGRDYHVHRDREAFIILQGTGTMEINGAHYPVGAGDIVIVEPGEDHHLCSSEDDPIVTIWCHAGENRHHNQS
;
A
#
# COMPACT_ATOMS: atom_id res chain seq x y z
N MET A 1 9.15 -4.76 2.77
CA MET A 1 8.51 -3.87 1.76
C MET A 1 9.15 -4.07 0.40
N ILE A 2 8.34 -4.11 -0.64
CA ILE A 2 8.81 -4.06 -2.02
C ILE A 2 8.37 -2.73 -2.60
N ARG A 3 9.26 -2.04 -3.27
CA ARG A 3 8.95 -0.74 -3.87
C ARG A 3 9.31 -0.74 -5.35
N THR A 4 8.39 -0.31 -6.17
CA THR A 4 8.60 -0.24 -7.62
C THR A 4 7.84 0.96 -8.18
N THR A 5 7.92 1.17 -9.48
CA THR A 5 7.21 2.24 -10.17
C THR A 5 6.51 1.69 -11.41
N LEU A 6 5.59 2.47 -11.93
CA LEU A 6 4.95 2.10 -13.20
C LEU A 6 5.96 2.03 -14.34
N SER A 7 6.96 2.91 -14.33
CA SER A 7 8.03 2.90 -15.34
C SER A 7 8.84 1.62 -15.29
N GLU A 8 9.20 1.17 -14.08
CA GLU A 8 9.93 -0.08 -13.91
C GLU A 8 9.10 -1.28 -14.34
N LEU A 9 7.81 -1.29 -14.00
CA LEU A 9 6.93 -2.37 -14.40
C LEU A 9 6.71 -2.41 -15.91
N ALA A 10 6.70 -1.27 -16.58
CA ALA A 10 6.54 -1.20 -18.02
C ALA A 10 7.65 -1.93 -18.77
N GLU A 11 8.82 -2.05 -18.17
CA GLU A 11 9.97 -2.73 -18.77
C GLU A 11 10.03 -4.22 -18.48
N ARG A 12 9.18 -4.72 -17.57
CA ARG A 12 9.16 -6.15 -17.27
C ARG A 12 8.49 -6.94 -18.39
N PRO A 13 8.98 -8.17 -18.68
CA PRO A 13 8.25 -9.07 -19.54
C PRO A 13 6.87 -9.34 -18.97
N LYS A 14 5.85 -9.20 -19.78
CA LYS A 14 4.46 -9.41 -19.35
C LYS A 14 3.96 -10.74 -19.89
N SER A 15 3.41 -11.55 -19.01
CA SER A 15 2.72 -12.78 -19.40
C SER A 15 1.23 -12.55 -19.22
N GLY A 16 0.52 -12.39 -20.34
CA GLY A 16 -0.92 -12.22 -20.33
C GLY A 16 -1.37 -10.82 -19.94
N GLU A 17 -2.64 -10.72 -19.55
CA GLU A 17 -3.32 -9.45 -19.35
C GLU A 17 -3.38 -8.98 -17.89
N HIS A 18 -2.93 -9.83 -16.97
CA HIS A 18 -3.15 -9.62 -15.55
C HIS A 18 -1.94 -9.00 -14.87
N PHE A 19 -1.78 -7.75 -15.09
CA PHE A 19 -0.67 -6.99 -14.58
C PHE A 19 -0.55 -7.05 -13.04
N LEU A 20 -1.67 -6.90 -12.36
CA LEU A 20 -1.67 -6.99 -10.89
C LEU A 20 -1.41 -8.41 -10.41
N GLY A 21 -1.79 -9.40 -11.16
CA GLY A 21 -1.49 -10.79 -10.84
C GLY A 21 0.00 -11.08 -10.86
N ASP A 22 0.73 -10.46 -11.79
CA ASP A 22 2.18 -10.62 -11.86
C ASP A 22 2.89 -9.78 -10.79
N LEU A 23 2.28 -8.68 -10.39
CA LEU A 23 2.83 -7.79 -9.38
C LEU A 23 2.64 -8.35 -7.97
N LEU A 24 1.50 -8.95 -7.72
CA LEU A 24 1.14 -9.44 -6.39
C LEU A 24 1.31 -10.96 -6.35
N PRO A 25 2.48 -11.44 -5.92
CA PRO A 25 2.69 -12.87 -5.84
C PRO A 25 1.69 -13.51 -4.89
N GLY A 26 1.13 -14.62 -5.29
CA GLY A 26 0.24 -15.38 -4.45
C GLY A 26 -1.20 -15.35 -4.85
N ALA A 27 -1.61 -14.89 -5.91
CA ALA A 27 -2.84 -15.30 -6.48
C ALA A 27 -4.00 -14.31 -6.54
N TYR A 28 -4.47 -13.73 -5.45
CA TYR A 28 -5.78 -13.07 -5.54
C TYR A 28 -5.81 -11.73 -4.87
N LEU A 29 -6.52 -10.82 -5.48
CA LEU A 29 -6.98 -9.63 -4.79
C LEU A 29 -8.18 -10.04 -3.95
N THR A 30 -8.06 -9.95 -2.65
CA THR A 30 -9.13 -10.30 -1.72
C THR A 30 -9.96 -9.10 -1.30
N SER A 31 -9.35 -7.93 -1.32
CA SER A 31 -10.06 -6.67 -1.09
C SER A 31 -9.27 -5.53 -1.70
N GLY A 32 -9.95 -4.44 -1.96
CA GLY A 32 -9.30 -3.26 -2.50
C GLY A 32 -10.24 -2.08 -2.60
N GLY A 33 -9.67 -0.92 -2.81
CA GLY A 33 -10.42 0.30 -2.92
C GLY A 33 -9.59 1.46 -3.46
N LEU A 34 -10.27 2.57 -3.65
CA LEU A 34 -9.68 3.84 -4.04
C LEU A 34 -9.82 4.80 -2.86
N SER A 35 -8.72 5.34 -2.41
CA SER A 35 -8.69 6.23 -1.25
C SER A 35 -8.26 7.63 -1.64
N PHE A 36 -8.98 8.61 -1.11
CA PHE A 36 -8.68 10.04 -1.26
C PHE A 36 -8.26 10.56 0.11
N ALA A 37 -6.98 10.68 0.33
CA ALA A 37 -6.46 11.21 1.59
C ALA A 37 -6.66 12.73 1.64
N LYS A 38 -6.87 13.24 2.85
CA LYS A 38 -6.85 14.68 3.08
C LYS A 38 -5.42 15.14 3.33
N CYS A 39 -5.21 16.44 3.24
CA CYS A 39 -3.89 17.01 3.53
C CYS A 39 -3.44 16.63 4.93
N GLY A 40 -2.23 16.10 5.02
CA GLY A 40 -1.63 15.67 6.28
C GLY A 40 -2.19 14.40 6.90
N ASP A 41 -3.10 13.70 6.24
CA ASP A 41 -3.65 12.44 6.77
C ASP A 41 -2.57 11.37 6.91
N ARG A 42 -2.71 10.57 7.95
CA ARG A 42 -1.90 9.40 8.20
C ARG A 42 -2.83 8.20 8.39
N SER A 43 -2.66 7.17 7.60
CA SER A 43 -3.54 6.00 7.64
C SER A 43 -3.33 5.17 8.91
N HIS A 44 -4.38 4.47 9.31
CA HIS A 44 -4.34 3.44 10.37
C HIS A 44 -3.82 3.93 11.71
N THR A 45 -4.11 5.15 12.08
CA THR A 45 -3.79 5.63 13.42
C THR A 45 -4.73 4.97 14.42
N ASN A 46 -4.19 4.57 15.57
CA ASN A 46 -4.93 3.93 16.66
C ASN A 46 -5.60 2.59 16.29
N ASP A 47 -5.11 1.91 15.27
CA ASP A 47 -5.64 0.62 14.82
C ASP A 47 -5.11 -0.58 15.62
N GLY A 48 -4.02 -0.39 16.35
CA GLY A 48 -3.39 -1.48 17.08
C GLY A 48 -4.05 -1.80 18.41
N PRO A 49 -3.57 -2.84 19.09
CA PRO A 49 -4.06 -3.20 20.41
C PRO A 49 -3.97 -2.01 21.37
N ASP A 50 -5.00 -1.84 22.22
CA ASP A 50 -5.09 -0.74 23.17
C ASP A 50 -5.07 0.65 22.52
N GLY A 51 -5.50 0.77 21.28
CA GLY A 51 -5.51 2.03 20.54
C GLY A 51 -4.15 2.52 20.11
N ARG A 52 -3.14 1.66 20.13
CA ARG A 52 -1.80 2.04 19.69
C ARG A 52 -1.74 2.25 18.17
N ASP A 53 -0.82 3.06 17.76
CA ASP A 53 -0.58 3.39 16.37
C ASP A 53 0.24 2.28 15.69
N TYR A 54 -0.43 1.16 15.41
CA TYR A 54 0.20 -0.03 14.92
C TYR A 54 -0.76 -0.80 14.01
N HIS A 55 -0.35 -1.05 12.78
CA HIS A 55 -1.20 -1.72 11.80
C HIS A 55 -0.40 -2.76 11.02
N VAL A 56 -0.69 -4.04 11.28
CA VAL A 56 -0.11 -5.18 10.57
C VAL A 56 -1.19 -6.15 10.16
N HIS A 57 -0.91 -6.94 9.13
CA HIS A 57 -1.77 -8.05 8.73
C HIS A 57 -0.96 -9.17 8.10
N ARG A 58 -1.62 -10.28 7.79
CA ARG A 58 -0.96 -11.51 7.33
C ARG A 58 -0.81 -11.63 5.84
N ASP A 59 -1.57 -10.86 5.09
CA ASP A 59 -1.50 -10.85 3.65
C ASP A 59 -0.61 -9.71 3.17
N ARG A 60 -0.37 -9.66 1.88
CA ARG A 60 0.32 -8.54 1.25
C ARG A 60 -0.68 -7.48 0.87
N GLU A 61 -0.25 -6.25 0.97
CA GLU A 61 -1.04 -5.10 0.52
C GLU A 61 -0.22 -4.27 -0.45
N ALA A 62 -0.79 -3.91 -1.59
CA ALA A 62 -0.18 -3.00 -2.53
C ALA A 62 -0.87 -1.64 -2.48
N PHE A 63 -0.04 -0.60 -2.56
CA PHE A 63 -0.50 0.78 -2.73
C PHE A 63 0.01 1.27 -4.08
N ILE A 64 -0.90 1.71 -4.92
CA ILE A 64 -0.57 2.30 -6.22
C ILE A 64 -0.95 3.77 -6.15
N ILE A 65 0.05 4.63 -6.11
CA ILE A 65 -0.16 6.06 -5.94
C ILE A 65 -0.53 6.66 -7.29
N LEU A 66 -1.74 7.17 -7.38
CA LEU A 66 -2.25 7.76 -8.62
C LEU A 66 -1.98 9.25 -8.71
N GLN A 67 -1.98 9.93 -7.56
CA GLN A 67 -1.85 11.37 -7.50
C GLN A 67 -1.31 11.77 -6.13
N GLY A 68 -0.60 12.88 -6.08
CA GLY A 68 -0.13 13.44 -4.82
C GLY A 68 1.23 12.95 -4.40
N THR A 69 1.65 13.43 -3.24
CA THR A 69 2.92 13.09 -2.60
C THR A 69 2.73 12.79 -1.13
N GLY A 70 3.66 12.05 -0.57
CA GLY A 70 3.61 11.74 0.85
C GLY A 70 4.76 10.84 1.27
N THR A 71 4.53 10.10 2.34
CA THR A 71 5.52 9.21 2.92
C THR A 71 4.87 7.90 3.31
N MET A 72 5.50 6.80 2.95
CA MET A 72 5.14 5.49 3.47
C MET A 72 6.03 5.18 4.67
N GLU A 73 5.43 4.94 5.82
CA GLU A 73 6.15 4.51 7.02
C GLU A 73 6.06 3.00 7.12
N ILE A 74 7.21 2.35 7.18
CA ILE A 74 7.31 0.90 7.35
C ILE A 74 8.18 0.62 8.57
N ASN A 75 7.60 0.04 9.60
CA ASN A 75 8.31 -0.28 10.85
C ASN A 75 9.12 0.92 11.38
N GLY A 76 8.55 2.10 11.30
CA GLY A 76 9.18 3.34 11.75
C GLY A 76 10.15 4.00 10.77
N ALA A 77 10.48 3.36 9.66
CA ALA A 77 11.29 3.98 8.62
C ALA A 77 10.39 4.73 7.63
N HIS A 78 10.89 5.80 7.06
CA HIS A 78 10.13 6.72 6.20
C HIS A 78 10.63 6.68 4.77
N TYR A 79 9.71 6.45 3.82
CA TYR A 79 10.03 6.35 2.40
C TYR A 79 9.16 7.35 1.63
N PRO A 80 9.76 8.35 0.98
CA PRO A 80 8.99 9.29 0.15
C PRO A 80 8.29 8.56 -0.99
N VAL A 81 7.05 8.92 -1.25
CA VAL A 81 6.26 8.34 -2.34
C VAL A 81 5.52 9.45 -3.10
N GLY A 82 5.20 9.18 -4.34
CA GLY A 82 4.45 10.09 -5.20
C GLY A 82 3.74 9.36 -6.31
N ALA A 83 3.06 10.10 -7.16
CA ALA A 83 2.32 9.54 -8.29
C ALA A 83 3.20 8.62 -9.15
N GLY A 84 2.69 7.44 -9.45
CA GLY A 84 3.41 6.42 -10.21
C GLY A 84 4.21 5.45 -9.36
N ASP A 85 4.30 5.67 -8.06
CA ASP A 85 4.97 4.74 -7.16
C ASP A 85 4.03 3.60 -6.75
N ILE A 86 4.62 2.43 -6.58
CA ILE A 86 3.93 1.24 -6.11
C ILE A 86 4.69 0.71 -4.91
N VAL A 87 3.99 0.50 -3.81
CA VAL A 87 4.56 -0.05 -2.58
C VAL A 87 3.82 -1.32 -2.23
N ILE A 88 4.55 -2.38 -2.00
CA ILE A 88 3.98 -3.66 -1.55
C ILE A 88 4.43 -3.88 -0.12
N VAL A 89 3.47 -3.91 0.79
CA VAL A 89 3.70 -4.14 2.21
C VAL A 89 3.66 -5.64 2.45
N GLU A 90 4.73 -6.16 3.04
CA GLU A 90 4.84 -7.57 3.37
C GLU A 90 4.10 -7.90 4.66
N PRO A 91 3.68 -9.17 4.84
CA PRO A 91 3.06 -9.58 6.10
C PRO A 91 3.90 -9.22 7.31
N GLY A 92 3.26 -8.70 8.35
CA GLY A 92 3.92 -8.35 9.60
C GLY A 92 4.60 -6.98 9.63
N GLU A 93 4.64 -6.27 8.53
CA GLU A 93 5.19 -4.91 8.53
C GLU A 93 4.13 -3.92 9.03
N ASP A 94 4.45 -3.19 10.09
CA ASP A 94 3.64 -2.06 10.54
C ASP A 94 3.76 -0.95 9.52
N HIS A 95 2.64 -0.46 9.01
CA HIS A 95 2.67 0.48 7.90
C HIS A 95 1.63 1.58 8.03
N HIS A 96 2.02 2.76 7.58
CA HIS A 96 1.16 3.95 7.56
C HIS A 96 1.50 4.78 6.33
N LEU A 97 0.47 5.13 5.56
CA LEU A 97 0.63 6.03 4.43
C LEU A 97 0.26 7.44 4.88
N CYS A 98 1.21 8.35 4.77
CA CYS A 98 1.05 9.73 5.20
C CYS A 98 0.94 10.63 3.97
N SER A 99 -0.14 11.38 3.88
CA SER A 99 -0.37 12.34 2.80
C SER A 99 0.32 13.66 3.11
N SER A 100 0.89 14.32 2.11
CA SER A 100 1.49 15.62 2.30
C SER A 100 0.43 16.69 2.56
N GLU A 101 0.88 17.83 3.09
CA GLU A 101 -0.01 18.97 3.37
C GLU A 101 -0.49 19.66 2.09
N ASP A 102 0.37 19.69 1.06
CA ASP A 102 0.12 20.53 -0.12
C ASP A 102 -0.41 19.74 -1.32
N ASP A 103 -0.19 18.43 -1.36
CA ASP A 103 -0.49 17.61 -2.51
C ASP A 103 -0.99 16.25 -2.05
N PRO A 104 -2.25 16.18 -1.62
CA PRO A 104 -2.78 14.97 -0.99
C PRO A 104 -2.83 13.77 -1.92
N ILE A 105 -2.60 12.61 -1.32
CA ILE A 105 -2.50 11.35 -2.04
C ILE A 105 -3.87 10.82 -2.47
N VAL A 106 -3.94 10.36 -3.70
CA VAL A 106 -4.99 9.45 -4.18
C VAL A 106 -4.31 8.13 -4.52
N THR A 107 -4.77 7.06 -3.91
CA THR A 107 -4.15 5.75 -4.06
C THR A 107 -5.18 4.65 -4.25
N ILE A 108 -4.79 3.65 -5.04
CA ILE A 108 -5.48 2.35 -5.03
C ILE A 108 -4.75 1.50 -3.99
N TRP A 109 -5.52 0.85 -3.13
CA TRP A 109 -4.99 -0.15 -2.22
C TRP A 109 -5.66 -1.49 -2.51
N CYS A 110 -4.90 -2.58 -2.38
CA CYS A 110 -5.45 -3.91 -2.60
C CYS A 110 -4.67 -4.95 -1.82
N HIS A 111 -5.38 -5.98 -1.39
CA HIS A 111 -4.81 -7.10 -0.64
C HIS A 111 -4.77 -8.34 -1.52
N ALA A 112 -3.73 -9.14 -1.35
CA ALA A 112 -3.56 -10.41 -2.04
C ALA A 112 -3.40 -11.52 -1.02
N GLY A 113 -4.14 -12.60 -1.19
CA GLY A 113 -4.09 -13.74 -0.29
C GLY A 113 -5.47 -14.26 0.03
N GLU A 114 -5.52 -15.26 0.88
CA GLU A 114 -6.77 -15.89 1.27
C GLU A 114 -7.45 -15.19 2.43
N ASN A 115 -6.69 -14.48 3.23
CA ASN A 115 -7.19 -13.85 4.44
C ASN A 115 -7.70 -12.44 4.14
N ARG A 116 -8.78 -12.08 4.79
CA ARG A 116 -9.30 -10.74 4.69
C ARG A 116 -8.53 -9.80 5.59
N HIS A 117 -8.32 -8.59 5.13
CA HIS A 117 -7.59 -7.57 5.82
C HIS A 117 -8.05 -7.36 7.27
N HIS A 118 -9.33 -7.11 7.49
CA HIS A 118 -9.84 -6.76 8.81
C HIS A 118 -9.94 -7.93 9.79
N ASN A 119 -9.54 -9.11 9.38
CA ASN A 119 -9.48 -10.28 10.26
C ASN A 119 -8.08 -10.56 10.75
N GLN A 120 -7.15 -9.65 10.59
CA GLN A 120 -5.72 -9.92 10.66
C GLN A 120 -4.96 -9.10 11.70
N SER A 121 -5.63 -8.43 12.52
CA SER A 121 -4.97 -7.55 13.51
C SER A 121 -4.13 -8.30 14.54
#